data_a2c77a0fdcca88c61b74f2d6a03f62a2
#
_entry.id   a2c77a0fdcca88c61b74f2d6a03f62a2
#
_cell.length_a   1.000
_cell.length_b   1.000
_cell.length_c   1.000
_cell.angle_alpha   90.00
_cell.angle_beta   90.00
_cell.angle_gamma   90.00
#
_symmetry.space_group_name_H-M   'P 1'
#
loop_
_entity.id
_entity.type
_entity.pdbx_description
1 polymer ?
#
loop_
_entity_poly.entity_id
_entity_poly.type
_entity_poly.pdbx_seq_one_letter_code
_entity_poly.pdbx_strand_id
1 'polypeptide(L)'
;AVTVNLAGGQPVSMANIKAVSELAHKYGIKVMYDATRCVENAYFIKTREPGYENKTIKEIVHEMFSYGDGCTMSGKKDCLTNIGGFLCMNDHDLYVRATGMVVQFEGMPSYGGMAGRDMEAMAIGLRESMNFDYISHRVNQIRYLGEKLDAAGVPMVKPYGGHAIFVDARAFLDHLDQEEDFPAQALS
;
A
#
# COMPACT_ATOMS: atom_id res chain seq x y z
N ALA A 1 -3.49 1.23 -6.73
CA ALA A 1 -2.76 0.89 -5.48
C ALA A 1 -2.42 2.15 -4.71
N VAL A 2 -2.50 2.09 -3.41
CA VAL A 2 -2.05 3.11 -2.47
C VAL A 2 -1.12 2.42 -1.45
N THR A 3 0.19 2.52 -1.49
CA THR A 3 1.13 3.23 -2.38
C THR A 3 1.49 2.45 -3.65
N VAL A 4 2.24 3.06 -4.59
CA VAL A 4 2.55 2.46 -5.90
C VAL A 4 4.01 1.99 -5.95
N ASN A 5 4.25 0.67 -5.93
CA ASN A 5 5.60 0.09 -5.98
C ASN A 5 6.37 0.44 -7.25
N LEU A 6 5.73 0.33 -8.42
CA LEU A 6 6.37 0.66 -9.70
C LEU A 6 6.83 2.13 -9.80
N ALA A 7 6.28 3.00 -8.95
CA ALA A 7 6.72 4.38 -8.83
C ALA A 7 7.73 4.59 -7.68
N GLY A 8 8.41 3.55 -7.23
CA GLY A 8 9.36 3.64 -6.12
C GLY A 8 8.71 3.76 -4.74
N GLY A 9 7.52 3.20 -4.56
CA GLY A 9 6.78 3.27 -3.29
C GLY A 9 6.15 4.64 -3.02
N GLN A 10 5.84 5.40 -4.07
CA GLN A 10 5.28 6.74 -3.91
C GLN A 10 3.81 6.71 -3.51
N PRO A 11 3.37 7.64 -2.64
CA PRO A 11 1.98 7.78 -2.25
C PRO A 11 1.12 8.41 -3.35
N VAL A 12 -0.19 8.23 -3.21
CA VAL A 12 -1.21 8.96 -3.97
C VAL A 12 -1.78 10.05 -3.07
N SER A 13 -1.84 11.29 -3.53
CA SER A 13 -2.41 12.40 -2.75
C SER A 13 -3.91 12.29 -2.60
N MET A 14 -4.47 12.85 -1.53
CA MET A 14 -5.92 12.92 -1.33
C MET A 14 -6.61 13.69 -2.46
N ALA A 15 -5.99 14.75 -2.94
CA ALA A 15 -6.51 15.51 -4.08
C ALA A 15 -6.65 14.63 -5.34
N ASN A 16 -5.66 13.78 -5.63
CA ASN A 16 -5.73 12.85 -6.76
C ASN A 16 -6.80 11.76 -6.53
N ILE A 17 -6.89 11.21 -5.31
CA ILE A 17 -7.92 10.23 -4.94
C ILE A 17 -9.32 10.79 -5.22
N LYS A 18 -9.60 12.03 -4.79
CA LYS A 18 -10.87 12.71 -5.02
C LYS A 18 -11.17 12.86 -6.52
N ALA A 19 -10.21 13.41 -7.27
CA ALA A 19 -10.38 13.65 -8.69
C ALA A 19 -10.62 12.36 -9.49
N VAL A 20 -9.91 11.29 -9.17
CA VAL A 20 -10.10 9.97 -9.80
C VAL A 20 -11.46 9.40 -9.45
N SER A 21 -11.89 9.49 -8.18
CA SER A 21 -13.20 9.04 -7.74
C SER A 21 -14.34 9.78 -8.47
N GLU A 22 -14.29 11.10 -8.50
CA GLU A 22 -15.29 11.93 -9.18
C GLU A 22 -15.38 11.58 -10.68
N LEU A 23 -14.23 11.43 -11.34
CA LEU A 23 -14.19 11.07 -12.75
C LEU A 23 -14.75 9.67 -13.01
N ALA A 24 -14.34 8.67 -12.21
CA ALA A 24 -14.81 7.30 -12.38
C ALA A 24 -16.32 7.19 -12.17
N HIS A 25 -16.84 7.77 -11.09
CA HIS A 25 -18.27 7.74 -10.77
C HIS A 25 -19.11 8.50 -11.79
N LYS A 26 -18.58 9.56 -12.40
CA LYS A 26 -19.26 10.25 -13.53
C LYS A 26 -19.56 9.32 -14.70
N TYR A 27 -18.72 8.29 -14.90
CA TYR A 27 -18.90 7.29 -15.97
C TYR A 27 -19.48 5.95 -15.43
N GLY A 28 -19.97 5.90 -14.19
CA GLY A 28 -20.53 4.70 -13.58
C GLY A 28 -19.48 3.60 -13.32
N ILE A 29 -18.20 3.98 -13.22
CA ILE A 29 -17.09 3.06 -12.97
C ILE A 29 -16.80 3.03 -11.46
N LYS A 30 -16.74 1.81 -10.89
CA LYS A 30 -16.40 1.62 -9.48
C LYS A 30 -14.90 1.83 -9.24
N VAL A 31 -14.58 2.44 -8.10
CA VAL A 31 -13.20 2.63 -7.62
C VAL A 31 -12.89 1.60 -6.56
N MET A 32 -11.99 0.66 -6.89
CA MET A 32 -11.51 -0.38 -5.97
C MET A 32 -10.05 -0.10 -5.61
N TYR A 33 -9.75 0.01 -4.32
CA TYR A 33 -8.37 0.21 -3.85
C TYR A 33 -7.63 -1.13 -3.74
N ASP A 34 -6.38 -1.18 -4.20
CA ASP A 34 -5.38 -2.02 -3.54
C ASP A 34 -4.87 -1.23 -2.33
N ALA A 35 -5.36 -1.61 -1.16
CA ALA A 35 -5.18 -0.88 0.08
C ALA A 35 -4.01 -1.39 0.93
N THR A 36 -3.21 -2.26 0.38
CA THR A 36 -2.14 -3.00 1.09
C THR A 36 -1.23 -2.11 1.94
N ARG A 37 -1.00 -0.85 1.52
CA ARG A 37 -0.19 0.15 2.23
C ARG A 37 -0.94 1.47 2.44
N CYS A 38 -2.22 1.38 2.76
CA CYS A 38 -3.07 2.56 2.94
C CYS A 38 -2.64 3.43 4.14
N VAL A 39 -2.10 2.81 5.20
CA VAL A 39 -1.60 3.53 6.37
C VAL A 39 -0.32 4.29 6.04
N GLU A 40 0.60 3.68 5.28
CA GLU A 40 1.78 4.36 4.76
C GLU A 40 1.39 5.55 3.87
N ASN A 41 0.40 5.35 2.99
CA ASN A 41 -0.11 6.43 2.14
C ASN A 41 -0.70 7.57 2.97
N ALA A 42 -1.47 7.26 4.01
CA ALA A 42 -2.05 8.24 4.92
C ALA A 42 -0.97 9.02 5.70
N TYR A 43 0.13 8.37 6.08
CA TYR A 43 1.27 9.05 6.67
C TYR A 43 1.86 10.12 5.73
N PHE A 44 2.02 9.80 4.46
CA PHE A 44 2.52 10.77 3.49
C PHE A 44 1.52 11.90 3.21
N ILE A 45 0.23 11.63 3.16
CA ILE A 45 -0.81 12.68 3.08
C ILE A 45 -0.69 13.62 4.29
N LYS A 46 -0.64 13.06 5.50
CA LYS A 46 -0.49 13.84 6.74
C LYS A 46 0.74 14.76 6.73
N THR A 47 1.86 14.25 6.22
CA THR A 47 3.16 14.94 6.32
C THR A 47 3.51 15.81 5.13
N ARG A 48 2.79 15.67 4.01
CA ARG A 48 3.14 16.34 2.75
C ARG A 48 2.00 17.18 2.15
N GLU A 49 0.73 16.91 2.52
CA GLU A 49 -0.42 17.55 1.89
C GLU A 49 -1.02 18.62 2.83
N PRO A 50 -1.13 19.89 2.38
CA PRO A 50 -1.67 20.97 3.21
C PRO A 50 -3.08 20.66 3.72
N GLY A 51 -3.34 20.96 5.01
CA GLY A 51 -4.63 20.80 5.65
C GLY A 51 -4.83 19.41 6.32
N TYR A 52 -3.83 18.53 6.25
CA TYR A 52 -3.88 17.21 6.88
C TYR A 52 -2.99 17.08 8.12
N GLU A 53 -2.23 18.09 8.46
CA GLU A 53 -1.24 18.09 9.55
C GLU A 53 -1.84 17.75 10.91
N ASN A 54 -3.07 18.21 11.16
CA ASN A 54 -3.77 18.03 12.43
C ASN A 54 -4.69 16.80 12.46
N LYS A 55 -4.88 16.09 11.34
CA LYS A 55 -5.68 14.87 11.28
C LYS A 55 -4.87 13.69 11.79
N THR A 56 -5.53 12.76 12.45
CA THR A 56 -4.96 11.45 12.79
C THR A 56 -4.82 10.59 11.54
N ILE A 57 -3.93 9.60 11.58
CA ILE A 57 -3.80 8.60 10.50
C ILE A 57 -5.14 7.92 10.24
N LYS A 58 -5.89 7.57 11.29
CA LYS A 58 -7.21 6.95 11.20
C LYS A 58 -8.21 7.80 10.42
N GLU A 59 -8.26 9.10 10.71
CA GLU A 59 -9.17 10.03 9.99
C GLU A 59 -8.80 10.14 8.52
N ILE A 60 -7.51 10.17 8.19
CA ILE A 60 -7.04 10.23 6.80
C ILE A 60 -7.37 8.93 6.06
N VAL A 61 -7.12 7.76 6.66
CA VAL A 61 -7.48 6.45 6.10
C VAL A 61 -8.99 6.39 5.86
N HIS A 62 -9.79 6.80 6.84
CA HIS A 62 -11.25 6.82 6.69
C HIS A 62 -11.70 7.74 5.53
N GLU A 63 -11.10 8.93 5.42
CA GLU A 63 -11.39 9.83 4.31
C GLU A 63 -10.99 9.24 2.96
N MET A 64 -9.82 8.59 2.85
CA MET A 64 -9.41 7.88 1.62
C MET A 64 -10.47 6.87 1.18
N PHE A 65 -10.92 6.02 2.10
CA PHE A 65 -11.89 4.97 1.78
C PHE A 65 -13.29 5.50 1.47
N SER A 66 -13.65 6.71 1.93
CA SER A 66 -14.92 7.34 1.60
C SER A 66 -15.08 7.67 0.11
N TYR A 67 -13.99 7.71 -0.64
CA TYR A 67 -13.97 7.94 -2.09
C TYR A 67 -13.93 6.65 -2.91
N GLY A 68 -13.94 5.48 -2.29
CA GLY A 68 -13.90 4.19 -2.97
C GLY A 68 -15.16 3.35 -2.75
N ASP A 69 -15.37 2.38 -3.62
CA ASP A 69 -16.48 1.43 -3.56
C ASP A 69 -16.08 0.12 -2.89
N GLY A 70 -14.79 -0.07 -2.67
CA GLY A 70 -14.24 -1.25 -2.02
C GLY A 70 -12.71 -1.30 -2.07
N CYS A 71 -12.18 -2.36 -1.51
CA CYS A 71 -10.72 -2.57 -1.50
C CYS A 71 -10.34 -4.04 -1.39
N THR A 72 -9.13 -4.34 -1.85
CA THR A 72 -8.37 -5.53 -1.49
C THR A 72 -7.23 -5.14 -0.56
N MET A 73 -6.88 -6.00 0.38
CA MET A 73 -5.77 -5.74 1.30
C MET A 73 -4.99 -7.01 1.61
N SER A 74 -3.68 -6.95 1.39
CA SER A 74 -2.77 -7.99 1.89
C SER A 74 -2.44 -7.72 3.36
N GLY A 75 -2.70 -8.70 4.22
CA GLY A 75 -2.41 -8.60 5.66
C GLY A 75 -0.92 -8.52 6.01
N LYS A 76 -0.05 -8.94 5.09
CA LYS A 76 1.40 -9.03 5.31
C LYS A 76 2.15 -7.69 5.33
N LYS A 77 1.48 -6.56 5.21
CA LYS A 77 2.07 -5.22 5.20
C LYS A 77 1.44 -4.37 6.31
N ASP A 78 0.54 -3.45 5.97
CA ASP A 78 -0.01 -2.53 6.99
C ASP A 78 -0.93 -3.19 8.02
N CYS A 79 -1.43 -4.42 7.80
CA CYS A 79 -2.14 -5.17 8.84
C CYS A 79 -1.23 -5.85 9.88
N LEU A 80 0.09 -5.78 9.74
CA LEU A 80 1.09 -6.32 10.66
C LEU A 80 0.98 -7.84 10.91
N THR A 81 0.46 -8.60 9.93
CA THR A 81 0.39 -10.06 10.00
C THR A 81 1.38 -10.71 9.04
N ASN A 82 1.68 -11.99 9.25
CA ASN A 82 2.54 -12.75 8.36
C ASN A 82 1.78 -13.48 7.24
N ILE A 83 0.45 -13.48 7.28
CA ILE A 83 -0.41 -14.17 6.32
C ILE A 83 -1.78 -13.48 6.22
N GLY A 84 -2.50 -13.79 5.15
CA GLY A 84 -3.90 -13.40 4.97
C GLY A 84 -4.11 -12.06 4.31
N GLY A 85 -5.35 -11.69 4.26
CA GLY A 85 -5.85 -10.47 3.65
C GLY A 85 -7.36 -10.45 3.65
N PHE A 86 -7.95 -9.43 3.07
CA PHE A 86 -9.39 -9.33 2.94
C PHE A 86 -9.81 -8.55 1.70
N LEU A 87 -11.06 -8.74 1.33
CA LEU A 87 -11.76 -8.00 0.29
C LEU A 87 -12.99 -7.33 0.94
N CYS A 88 -13.14 -6.04 0.73
CA CYS A 88 -14.29 -5.25 1.18
C CYS A 88 -14.95 -4.53 0.01
N MET A 89 -16.27 -4.38 0.06
CA MET A 89 -17.02 -3.65 -0.95
C MET A 89 -18.37 -3.15 -0.42
N ASN A 90 -18.88 -2.09 -1.03
CA ASN A 90 -20.18 -1.52 -0.71
C ASN A 90 -21.32 -2.13 -1.56
N ASP A 91 -20.99 -2.80 -2.65
CA ASP A 91 -21.94 -3.42 -3.58
C ASP A 91 -22.30 -4.84 -3.13
N HIS A 92 -23.55 -5.05 -2.73
CA HIS A 92 -24.04 -6.34 -2.25
C HIS A 92 -24.02 -7.43 -3.34
N ASP A 93 -24.38 -7.10 -4.58
CA ASP A 93 -24.39 -8.10 -5.67
C ASP A 93 -22.98 -8.53 -6.02
N LEU A 94 -22.03 -7.60 -6.01
CA LEU A 94 -20.61 -7.91 -6.15
C LEU A 94 -20.10 -8.77 -5.00
N TYR A 95 -20.51 -8.47 -3.77
CA TYR A 95 -20.20 -9.27 -2.58
C TYR A 95 -20.69 -10.72 -2.71
N VAL A 96 -21.94 -10.93 -3.10
CA VAL A 96 -22.50 -12.28 -3.29
C VAL A 96 -21.71 -13.07 -4.34
N ARG A 97 -21.37 -12.45 -5.46
CA ARG A 97 -20.53 -13.09 -6.50
C ARG A 97 -19.13 -13.40 -6.00
N ALA A 98 -18.51 -12.47 -5.29
CA ALA A 98 -17.18 -12.65 -4.71
C ALA A 98 -17.16 -13.78 -3.66
N THR A 99 -18.21 -13.89 -2.85
CA THR A 99 -18.36 -14.98 -1.87
C THR A 99 -18.35 -16.36 -2.54
N GLY A 100 -19.01 -16.51 -3.70
CA GLY A 100 -18.95 -17.75 -4.49
C GLY A 100 -17.53 -18.10 -4.95
N MET A 101 -16.74 -17.09 -5.32
CA MET A 101 -15.33 -17.29 -5.70
C MET A 101 -14.45 -17.64 -4.50
N VAL A 102 -14.71 -17.05 -3.33
CA VAL A 102 -13.99 -17.42 -2.09
C VAL A 102 -14.15 -18.90 -1.79
N VAL A 103 -15.35 -19.46 -1.94
CA VAL A 103 -15.61 -20.89 -1.71
C VAL A 103 -14.79 -21.78 -2.66
N GLN A 104 -14.59 -21.33 -3.89
CA GLN A 104 -13.87 -22.10 -4.91
C GLN A 104 -12.35 -22.05 -4.74
N PHE A 105 -11.79 -20.93 -4.31
CA PHE A 105 -10.35 -20.66 -4.40
C PHE A 105 -9.65 -20.48 -3.05
N GLU A 106 -10.38 -20.10 -1.99
CA GLU A 106 -9.76 -19.72 -0.72
C GLU A 106 -10.25 -20.57 0.46
N GLY A 107 -11.55 -20.75 0.60
CA GLY A 107 -12.16 -21.47 1.71
C GLY A 107 -13.59 -21.05 1.98
N MET A 108 -14.06 -21.18 3.21
CA MET A 108 -15.42 -20.78 3.56
C MET A 108 -15.53 -19.26 3.69
N PRO A 109 -16.68 -18.66 3.37
CA PRO A 109 -16.88 -17.22 3.42
C PRO A 109 -16.65 -16.58 4.79
N SER A 110 -16.80 -17.36 5.87
CA SER A 110 -16.62 -16.90 7.25
C SER A 110 -15.17 -16.64 7.65
N TYR A 111 -14.21 -17.35 7.05
CA TYR A 111 -12.78 -17.25 7.41
C TYR A 111 -11.82 -17.21 6.21
N GLY A 112 -12.31 -17.46 4.98
CA GLY A 112 -11.50 -17.40 3.76
C GLY A 112 -10.24 -18.29 3.79
N GLY A 113 -10.27 -19.41 4.51
CA GLY A 113 -9.11 -20.29 4.72
C GLY A 113 -8.13 -19.81 5.82
N MET A 114 -8.39 -18.68 6.48
CA MET A 114 -7.54 -18.18 7.56
C MET A 114 -7.85 -18.82 8.91
N ALA A 115 -6.81 -19.08 9.71
CA ALA A 115 -6.99 -19.48 11.09
C ALA A 115 -7.52 -18.30 11.95
N GLY A 116 -8.31 -18.62 12.99
CA GLY A 116 -8.89 -17.60 13.88
C GLY A 116 -7.84 -16.69 14.52
N ARG A 117 -6.68 -17.25 14.90
CA ARG A 117 -5.55 -16.46 15.45
C ARG A 117 -5.00 -15.44 14.47
N ASP A 118 -4.97 -15.75 13.18
CA ASP A 118 -4.45 -14.86 12.15
C ASP A 118 -5.47 -13.73 11.85
N MET A 119 -6.76 -14.04 11.91
CA MET A 119 -7.82 -13.04 11.81
C MET A 119 -7.80 -12.07 13.00
N GLU A 120 -7.61 -12.58 14.21
CA GLU A 120 -7.48 -11.72 15.40
C GLU A 120 -6.23 -10.87 15.35
N ALA A 121 -5.08 -11.45 14.99
CA ALA A 121 -3.84 -10.71 14.78
C ALA A 121 -4.02 -9.58 13.75
N MET A 122 -4.72 -9.84 12.64
CA MET A 122 -5.02 -8.83 11.63
C MET A 122 -5.92 -7.72 12.18
N ALA A 123 -6.94 -8.06 12.96
CA ALA A 123 -7.84 -7.07 13.56
C ALA A 123 -7.11 -6.14 14.56
N ILE A 124 -6.15 -6.67 15.31
CA ILE A 124 -5.29 -5.91 16.21
C ILE A 124 -4.30 -5.07 15.39
N GLY A 125 -3.60 -5.70 14.44
CA GLY A 125 -2.59 -5.05 13.61
C GLY A 125 -3.12 -3.88 12.80
N LEU A 126 -4.36 -3.98 12.28
CA LEU A 126 -5.03 -2.86 11.61
C LEU A 126 -5.22 -1.64 12.51
N ARG A 127 -5.42 -1.84 13.82
CA ARG A 127 -5.53 -0.73 14.79
C ARG A 127 -4.17 -0.17 15.16
N GLU A 128 -3.21 -1.03 15.42
CA GLU A 128 -1.86 -0.65 15.84
C GLU A 128 -1.09 0.06 14.73
N SER A 129 -1.26 -0.37 13.48
CA SER A 129 -0.59 0.26 12.33
C SER A 129 -0.95 1.73 12.16
N MET A 130 -2.16 2.15 12.59
CA MET A 130 -2.60 3.54 12.52
C MET A 130 -2.03 4.43 13.62
N ASN A 131 -1.20 3.90 14.53
CA ASN A 131 -0.44 4.71 15.48
C ASN A 131 0.61 5.53 14.72
N PHE A 132 0.60 6.86 14.94
CA PHE A 132 1.50 7.77 14.22
C PHE A 132 2.98 7.49 14.52
N ASP A 133 3.32 7.20 15.76
CA ASP A 133 4.71 6.95 16.16
C ASP A 133 5.25 5.67 15.49
N TYR A 134 4.41 4.63 15.41
CA TYR A 134 4.76 3.40 14.72
C TYR A 134 5.04 3.63 13.23
N ILE A 135 4.09 4.24 12.49
CA ILE A 135 4.26 4.44 11.05
C ILE A 135 5.38 5.44 10.73
N SER A 136 5.53 6.47 11.56
CA SER A 136 6.62 7.44 11.44
C SER A 136 7.99 6.77 11.63
N HIS A 137 8.12 5.90 12.66
CA HIS A 137 9.35 5.15 12.88
C HIS A 137 9.69 4.26 11.68
N ARG A 138 8.73 3.50 11.17
CA ARG A 138 8.91 2.63 10.00
C ARG A 138 9.38 3.39 8.76
N VAL A 139 8.72 4.49 8.44
CA VAL A 139 9.10 5.33 7.28
C VAL A 139 10.46 5.96 7.47
N ASN A 140 10.79 6.41 8.68
CA ASN A 140 12.08 7.01 9.00
C ASN A 140 13.25 6.00 8.87
N GLN A 141 13.04 4.71 9.14
CA GLN A 141 14.04 3.67 8.89
C GLN A 141 14.41 3.61 7.41
N ILE A 142 13.42 3.66 6.51
CA ILE A 142 13.65 3.66 5.06
C ILE A 142 14.35 4.93 4.61
N ARG A 143 13.93 6.08 5.12
CA ARG A 143 14.62 7.36 4.84
C ARG A 143 16.08 7.30 5.27
N TYR A 144 16.37 6.84 6.48
CA TYR A 144 17.75 6.71 6.98
C TYR A 144 18.58 5.79 6.08
N LEU A 145 18.04 4.63 5.68
CA LEU A 145 18.72 3.73 4.76
C LEU A 145 19.00 4.42 3.41
N GLY A 146 17.99 5.10 2.86
CA GLY A 146 18.12 5.82 1.59
C GLY A 146 19.20 6.91 1.64
N GLU A 147 19.22 7.71 2.70
CA GLU A 147 20.24 8.75 2.91
C GLU A 147 21.67 8.15 3.00
N LYS A 148 21.82 6.98 3.64
CA LYS A 148 23.13 6.30 3.73
C LYS A 148 23.58 5.74 2.39
N LEU A 149 22.68 5.13 1.63
CA LEU A 149 22.98 4.60 0.30
C LEU A 149 23.27 5.74 -0.70
N ASP A 150 22.54 6.84 -0.61
CA ASP A 150 22.77 8.03 -1.43
C ASP A 150 24.15 8.64 -1.17
N ALA A 151 24.52 8.78 0.10
CA ALA A 151 25.84 9.25 0.49
C ALA A 151 26.97 8.32 0.03
N ALA A 152 26.68 7.04 -0.18
CA ALA A 152 27.61 6.05 -0.76
C ALA A 152 27.61 6.05 -2.30
N GLY A 153 26.82 6.92 -2.95
CA GLY A 153 26.76 7.04 -4.40
C GLY A 153 25.91 5.98 -5.09
N VAL A 154 25.03 5.26 -4.36
CA VAL A 154 24.14 4.26 -4.95
C VAL A 154 23.00 4.97 -5.70
N PRO A 155 22.83 4.74 -7.02
CA PRO A 155 21.72 5.32 -7.76
C PRO A 155 20.40 4.67 -7.35
N MET A 156 19.37 5.50 -7.11
CA MET A 156 18.08 5.02 -6.64
C MET A 156 16.92 5.93 -7.03
N VAL A 157 15.71 5.41 -6.99
CA VAL A 157 14.49 6.19 -7.25
C VAL A 157 14.27 7.19 -6.10
N LYS A 158 14.07 8.44 -6.45
CA LYS A 158 13.79 9.54 -5.51
C LYS A 158 12.49 10.25 -5.86
N PRO A 159 11.79 10.80 -4.85
CA PRO A 159 12.03 10.71 -3.40
C PRO A 159 11.83 9.28 -2.89
N TYR A 160 12.39 8.97 -1.71
CA TYR A 160 12.22 7.63 -1.12
C TYR A 160 10.76 7.39 -0.72
N GLY A 161 10.29 6.15 -0.92
CA GLY A 161 9.02 5.68 -0.39
C GLY A 161 9.08 5.37 1.11
N GLY A 162 8.06 4.69 1.63
CA GLY A 162 7.95 4.40 3.06
C GLY A 162 8.28 2.97 3.47
N HIS A 163 8.49 2.04 2.53
CA HIS A 163 8.66 0.62 2.84
C HIS A 163 9.87 -0.05 2.17
N ALA A 164 10.50 0.60 1.21
CA ALA A 164 11.68 0.07 0.52
C ALA A 164 12.47 1.20 -0.15
N ILE A 165 13.76 0.92 -0.39
CA ILE A 165 14.59 1.68 -1.32
C ILE A 165 14.62 0.92 -2.65
N PHE A 166 14.43 1.64 -3.73
CA PHE A 166 14.44 1.10 -5.08
C PHE A 166 15.73 1.54 -5.78
N VAL A 167 16.69 0.63 -5.84
CA VAL A 167 17.96 0.87 -6.52
C VAL A 167 17.74 0.88 -8.02
N ASP A 168 18.31 1.84 -8.72
CA ASP A 168 18.39 1.82 -10.17
C ASP A 168 19.55 0.89 -10.58
N ALA A 169 19.20 -0.38 -10.77
CA ALA A 169 20.19 -1.41 -11.11
C ALA A 169 20.87 -1.15 -12.47
N ARG A 170 20.18 -0.50 -13.40
CA ARG A 170 20.72 -0.11 -14.69
C ARG A 170 21.86 0.89 -14.53
N ALA A 171 21.66 1.89 -13.69
CA ALA A 171 22.68 2.89 -13.43
C ALA A 171 23.76 2.38 -12.47
N PHE A 172 23.46 1.40 -11.62
CA PHE A 172 24.42 0.81 -10.68
C PHE A 172 25.36 -0.21 -11.34
N LEU A 173 24.85 -0.98 -12.30
CA LEU A 173 25.59 -1.97 -13.07
C LEU A 173 25.64 -1.54 -14.56
N ASP A 174 26.17 -0.36 -14.81
CA ASP A 174 26.19 0.29 -16.13
C ASP A 174 27.07 -0.43 -17.18
N HIS A 175 27.92 -1.33 -16.71
CA HIS A 175 28.78 -2.19 -17.53
C HIS A 175 28.06 -3.45 -18.07
N LEU A 176 26.85 -3.76 -17.57
CA LEU A 176 26.06 -4.90 -18.01
C LEU A 176 25.14 -4.53 -19.18
N ASP A 177 24.94 -5.46 -20.11
CA ASP A 177 23.97 -5.30 -21.16
C ASP A 177 22.53 -5.32 -20.58
N GLN A 178 21.71 -4.36 -20.99
CA GLN A 178 20.37 -4.18 -20.41
C GLN A 178 19.35 -5.24 -20.86
N GLU A 179 19.55 -5.82 -22.03
CA GLU A 179 18.62 -6.78 -22.63
C GLU A 179 19.06 -8.24 -22.41
N GLU A 180 20.38 -8.48 -22.31
CA GLU A 180 20.95 -9.82 -22.17
C GLU A 180 21.29 -10.18 -20.72
N ASP A 181 21.81 -9.23 -19.93
CA ASP A 181 22.32 -9.50 -18.58
C ASP A 181 21.33 -9.22 -17.45
N PHE A 182 20.20 -8.56 -17.73
CA PHE A 182 19.15 -8.26 -16.73
C PHE A 182 19.70 -7.66 -15.43
N PRO A 183 20.23 -6.42 -15.41
CA PRO A 183 20.95 -5.86 -14.27
C PRO A 183 20.22 -5.91 -12.93
N ALA A 184 18.89 -5.78 -12.90
CA ALA A 184 18.10 -5.88 -11.67
C ALA A 184 18.14 -7.28 -11.06
N GLN A 185 18.19 -8.31 -11.90
CA GLN A 185 18.30 -9.70 -11.44
C GLN A 185 19.74 -10.05 -11.07
N ALA A 186 20.71 -9.49 -11.77
CA ALA A 186 22.13 -9.66 -11.44
C ALA A 186 22.48 -9.01 -10.10
N LEU A 187 21.77 -7.93 -9.70
CA LEU A 187 21.97 -7.24 -8.43
C LEU A 187 21.32 -7.99 -7.25
N SER A 188 20.25 -8.76 -7.46
CA SER A 188 19.46 -9.41 -6.42
C SER A 188 20.03 -10.77 -5.98
#